data_d723dd9c7ab81fa07b0ec7239c5f15bc
#
_entry.id   d723dd9c7ab81fa07b0ec7239c5f15bc
#
_cell.length_a   1.000
_cell.length_b   1.000
_cell.length_c   1.000
_cell.angle_alpha   90.00
_cell.angle_beta   90.00
_cell.angle_gamma   90.00
#
_symmetry.space_group_name_H-M   'P 1'
#
loop_
_entity.id
_entity.type
_entity.pdbx_description
1 polymer ?
#
loop_
_entity_poly.entity_id
_entity_poly.type
_entity_poly.pdbx_seq_one_letter_code
_entity_poly.pdbx_strand_id
1 'polypeptide(L)'
;MLTEIQEGKALNSVVKHITQEKINLYAEASGDFNPIHVDESFAANTPLGGTIAHGMLNLAYVSEMMTSAFGRSWLSEGKLRAKFKEPARPGDTLTINGKIDCVEQKDDVSYANCSFECRNQKGEMIVTGETIVKFSSDKK
;
A
#
# COMPACT_ATOMS: atom_id res chain seq x y z
N MET A 1 16.21 -3.03 1.66
CA MET A 1 16.26 -1.61 2.08
C MET A 1 17.03 -0.79 1.09
N LEU A 2 16.69 0.47 1.00
CA LEU A 2 17.44 1.37 0.15
C LEU A 2 18.82 1.59 0.72
N THR A 3 19.83 1.62 -0.16
CA THR A 3 21.19 1.94 0.26
C THR A 3 21.36 3.45 0.43
N GLU A 4 20.52 4.21 -0.24
CA GLU A 4 20.63 5.66 -0.24
C GLU A 4 19.25 6.28 -0.30
N ILE A 5 18.98 7.21 0.61
CA ILE A 5 17.69 7.88 0.69
C ILE A 5 17.89 9.31 0.20
N GLN A 6 17.40 9.59 -1.03
CA GLN A 6 17.55 10.92 -1.60
C GLN A 6 16.34 11.29 -2.43
N GLU A 7 16.15 12.59 -2.58
CA GLU A 7 15.01 13.14 -3.29
C GLU A 7 14.97 12.65 -4.72
N GLY A 8 13.79 12.34 -5.18
CA GLY A 8 13.57 11.89 -6.54
C GLY A 8 13.76 10.40 -6.76
N LYS A 9 14.25 9.69 -5.73
CA LYS A 9 14.52 8.27 -5.88
C LYS A 9 13.24 7.46 -5.90
N ALA A 10 13.10 6.58 -6.89
CA ALA A 10 11.96 5.69 -6.96
C ALA A 10 12.14 4.54 -5.97
N LEU A 11 11.04 4.13 -5.36
CA LEU A 11 11.03 2.94 -4.51
C LEU A 11 10.85 1.71 -5.39
N ASN A 12 11.25 0.55 -4.88
CA ASN A 12 11.03 -0.68 -5.63
C ASN A 12 9.54 -0.98 -5.70
N SER A 13 9.06 -1.21 -6.91
CA SER A 13 7.64 -1.49 -7.12
C SER A 13 7.25 -2.83 -6.53
N VAL A 14 5.99 -2.94 -6.15
CA VAL A 14 5.39 -4.18 -5.68
C VAL A 14 4.28 -4.54 -6.64
N VAL A 15 4.25 -5.79 -7.09
CA VAL A 15 3.20 -6.28 -8.00
C VAL A 15 2.49 -7.43 -7.30
N LYS A 16 1.16 -7.35 -7.22
CA LYS A 16 0.35 -8.35 -6.54
C LYS A 16 -0.85 -8.75 -7.39
N HIS A 17 -1.08 -10.04 -7.48
CA HIS A 17 -2.26 -10.55 -8.16
C HIS A 17 -3.34 -10.79 -7.10
N ILE A 18 -4.51 -10.21 -7.31
CA ILE A 18 -5.61 -10.31 -6.37
C ILE A 18 -6.42 -11.55 -6.70
N THR A 19 -6.61 -12.42 -5.72
CA THR A 19 -7.44 -13.60 -5.87
C THR A 19 -8.45 -13.66 -4.74
N GLN A 20 -9.55 -14.34 -4.97
CA GLN A 20 -10.54 -14.53 -3.90
C GLN A 20 -9.92 -15.26 -2.72
N GLU A 21 -9.00 -16.18 -3.00
CA GLU A 21 -8.33 -16.92 -1.95
C GLU A 21 -7.54 -15.99 -1.02
N LYS A 22 -6.82 -15.05 -1.59
CA LYS A 22 -6.07 -14.06 -0.78
C LYS A 22 -7.00 -13.17 0.02
N ILE A 23 -8.12 -12.78 -0.57
CA ILE A 23 -9.10 -11.97 0.13
C ILE A 23 -9.67 -12.75 1.31
N ASN A 24 -9.99 -14.02 1.10
CA ASN A 24 -10.50 -14.85 2.18
C ASN A 24 -9.48 -15.03 3.31
N LEU A 25 -8.22 -15.18 2.96
CA LEU A 25 -7.16 -15.28 3.97
C LEU A 25 -7.03 -13.99 4.76
N TYR A 26 -7.16 -12.86 4.09
CA TYR A 26 -7.12 -11.59 4.79
C TYR A 26 -8.31 -11.43 5.71
N ALA A 27 -9.49 -11.89 5.27
CA ALA A 27 -10.69 -11.85 6.12
C ALA A 27 -10.45 -12.64 7.40
N GLU A 28 -9.83 -13.81 7.29
CA GLU A 28 -9.53 -14.63 8.47
C GLU A 28 -8.52 -13.94 9.39
N ALA A 29 -7.49 -13.35 8.80
CA ALA A 29 -6.45 -12.71 9.59
C ALA A 29 -6.94 -11.45 10.29
N SER A 30 -7.82 -10.69 9.64
CA SER A 30 -8.28 -9.41 10.16
C SER A 30 -9.59 -9.49 10.93
N GLY A 31 -10.37 -10.55 10.72
CA GLY A 31 -11.70 -10.66 11.30
C GLY A 31 -12.76 -9.90 10.51
N ASP A 32 -12.41 -9.36 9.34
CA ASP A 32 -13.35 -8.60 8.52
C ASP A 32 -14.00 -9.51 7.49
N PHE A 33 -15.15 -10.06 7.84
CA PHE A 33 -15.90 -10.97 6.97
C PHE A 33 -17.10 -10.29 6.32
N ASN A 34 -16.99 -8.99 6.04
CA ASN A 34 -18.07 -8.29 5.36
C ASN A 34 -18.40 -9.04 4.06
N PRO A 35 -19.68 -9.34 3.81
CA PRO A 35 -20.04 -10.13 2.63
C PRO A 35 -19.59 -9.56 1.31
N ILE A 36 -19.34 -8.25 1.22
CA ILE A 36 -18.86 -7.70 -0.04
C ILE A 36 -17.46 -8.21 -0.39
N HIS A 37 -16.77 -8.81 0.56
CA HIS A 37 -15.43 -9.34 0.31
C HIS A 37 -15.47 -10.85 0.12
N VAL A 38 -16.37 -11.56 0.78
CA VAL A 38 -16.28 -13.02 0.84
C VAL A 38 -17.49 -13.77 0.27
N ASP A 39 -18.58 -13.07 -0.03
CA ASP A 39 -19.80 -13.72 -0.53
C ASP A 39 -20.13 -13.22 -1.92
N GLU A 40 -19.77 -14.01 -2.94
CA GLU A 40 -19.92 -13.60 -4.33
C GLU A 40 -21.40 -13.34 -4.69
N SER A 41 -22.30 -14.19 -4.23
CA SER A 41 -23.73 -14.00 -4.52
C SER A 41 -24.23 -12.68 -3.95
N PHE A 42 -23.85 -12.40 -2.71
CA PHE A 42 -24.26 -11.16 -2.06
C PHE A 42 -23.67 -9.96 -2.81
N ALA A 43 -22.37 -10.01 -3.10
CA ALA A 43 -21.68 -8.89 -3.71
C ALA A 43 -22.17 -8.62 -5.14
N ALA A 44 -22.51 -9.67 -5.87
CA ALA A 44 -23.01 -9.55 -7.24
C ALA A 44 -24.34 -8.80 -7.29
N ASN A 45 -25.11 -8.82 -6.19
CA ASN A 45 -26.40 -8.13 -6.14
C ASN A 45 -26.30 -6.72 -5.56
N THR A 46 -25.07 -6.21 -5.41
CA THR A 46 -24.82 -4.84 -4.98
C THR A 46 -24.33 -4.04 -6.19
N PRO A 47 -24.26 -2.70 -6.08
CA PRO A 47 -23.69 -1.90 -7.17
C PRO A 47 -22.25 -2.25 -7.49
N LEU A 48 -21.56 -2.98 -6.60
CA LEU A 48 -20.19 -3.41 -6.86
C LEU A 48 -20.11 -4.49 -7.95
N GLY A 49 -21.17 -5.29 -8.11
CA GLY A 49 -21.24 -6.29 -9.15
C GLY A 49 -20.37 -7.51 -8.94
N GLY A 50 -19.83 -7.70 -7.75
CA GLY A 50 -18.97 -8.83 -7.41
C GLY A 50 -18.14 -8.49 -6.20
N THR A 51 -17.37 -9.46 -5.71
CA THR A 51 -16.55 -9.23 -4.51
C THR A 51 -15.40 -8.29 -4.80
N ILE A 52 -14.96 -7.60 -3.76
CA ILE A 52 -13.83 -6.67 -3.83
C ILE A 52 -12.86 -6.97 -2.70
N ALA A 53 -11.59 -6.60 -2.91
CA ALA A 53 -10.58 -6.74 -1.88
C ALA A 53 -10.80 -5.71 -0.78
N HIS A 54 -10.39 -6.07 0.43
CA HIS A 54 -10.41 -5.13 1.54
C HIS A 54 -9.47 -3.96 1.23
N GLY A 55 -9.89 -2.75 1.53
CA GLY A 55 -9.02 -1.58 1.38
C GLY A 55 -7.74 -1.75 2.17
N MET A 56 -7.86 -2.31 3.38
CA MET A 56 -6.70 -2.51 4.25
C MET A 56 -5.73 -3.55 3.69
N LEU A 57 -6.22 -4.51 2.90
CA LEU A 57 -5.32 -5.44 2.21
C LEU A 57 -4.48 -4.69 1.19
N ASN A 58 -5.12 -3.79 0.44
CA ASN A 58 -4.41 -2.99 -0.55
C ASN A 58 -3.37 -2.10 0.12
N LEU A 59 -3.69 -1.54 1.30
CA LEU A 59 -2.73 -0.75 2.06
C LEU A 59 -1.58 -1.59 2.59
N ALA A 60 -1.83 -2.85 2.90
CA ALA A 60 -0.76 -3.72 3.35
C ALA A 60 0.31 -3.88 2.28
N TYR A 61 -0.08 -3.86 1.00
CA TYR A 61 0.89 -3.92 -0.09
C TYR A 61 1.71 -2.64 -0.19
N VAL A 62 1.10 -1.50 0.11
CA VAL A 62 1.84 -0.24 0.19
C VAL A 62 2.87 -0.33 1.32
N SER A 63 2.46 -0.87 2.46
CA SER A 63 3.35 -1.03 3.61
C SER A 63 4.50 -1.99 3.28
N GLU A 64 4.23 -3.00 2.46
CA GLU A 64 5.29 -3.91 2.01
C GLU A 64 6.36 -3.14 1.24
N MET A 65 5.94 -2.24 0.34
CA MET A 65 6.88 -1.40 -0.41
C MET A 65 7.70 -0.52 0.54
N MET A 66 7.03 0.09 1.52
CA MET A 66 7.71 0.96 2.47
C MET A 66 8.67 0.18 3.37
N THR A 67 8.27 -1.02 3.77
CA THR A 67 9.14 -1.88 4.58
C THR A 67 10.40 -2.27 3.80
N SER A 68 10.21 -2.59 2.53
CA SER A 68 11.34 -2.93 1.67
C SER A 68 12.32 -1.77 1.55
N ALA A 69 11.80 -0.56 1.48
CA ALA A 69 12.63 0.63 1.31
C ALA A 69 13.31 1.09 2.59
N PHE A 70 12.57 1.09 3.70
CA PHE A 70 13.03 1.75 4.92
C PHE A 70 13.19 0.82 6.13
N GLY A 71 12.75 -0.41 6.00
CA GLY A 71 12.92 -1.40 7.06
C GLY A 71 12.27 -0.99 8.36
N ARG A 72 13.04 -1.15 9.44
CA ARG A 72 12.53 -0.90 10.79
C ARG A 72 12.04 0.54 10.98
N SER A 73 12.65 1.49 10.28
CA SER A 73 12.22 2.90 10.40
C SER A 73 10.76 3.05 10.02
N TRP A 74 10.33 2.35 8.96
CA TRP A 74 8.93 2.40 8.57
C TRP A 74 8.04 1.74 9.61
N LEU A 75 8.46 0.58 10.09
CA LEU A 75 7.64 -0.20 11.02
C LEU A 75 7.46 0.51 12.37
N SER A 76 8.46 1.25 12.81
CA SER A 76 8.39 1.86 14.14
C SER A 76 7.72 3.23 14.14
N GLU A 77 7.96 4.04 13.13
CA GLU A 77 7.45 5.42 13.16
C GLU A 77 6.93 5.91 11.83
N GLY A 78 6.62 5.02 10.90
CA GLY A 78 6.06 5.43 9.63
C GLY A 78 4.64 5.96 9.79
N LYS A 79 4.29 6.94 8.99
CA LYS A 79 2.93 7.50 8.94
C LYS A 79 2.43 7.42 7.52
N LEU A 80 1.15 7.18 7.37
CA LEU A 80 0.55 6.98 6.05
C LEU A 80 -0.79 7.70 5.97
N ARG A 81 -1.00 8.38 4.87
CA ARG A 81 -2.29 8.99 4.55
C ARG A 81 -2.69 8.47 3.19
N ALA A 82 -3.88 7.94 3.08
CA ALA A 82 -4.32 7.32 1.85
C ALA A 82 -5.72 7.74 1.46
N LYS A 83 -5.97 7.71 0.16
CA LYS A 83 -7.32 7.87 -0.38
C LYS A 83 -7.62 6.63 -1.20
N PHE A 84 -8.74 5.98 -0.88
CA PHE A 84 -9.23 4.83 -1.63
C PHE A 84 -10.07 5.35 -2.80
N LYS A 85 -9.70 4.97 -4.01
CA LYS A 85 -10.36 5.49 -5.20
C LYS A 85 -11.28 4.47 -5.85
N GLU A 86 -10.74 3.35 -6.29
CA GLU A 86 -11.52 2.30 -6.95
C GLU A 86 -11.29 0.98 -6.25
N PRO A 87 -12.27 0.08 -6.27
CA PRO A 87 -12.06 -1.22 -5.64
C PRO A 87 -11.14 -2.11 -6.47
N ALA A 88 -10.37 -2.95 -5.78
CA ALA A 88 -9.61 -3.99 -6.43
C ALA A 88 -10.45 -5.26 -6.40
N ARG A 89 -10.40 -6.03 -7.47
CA ARG A 89 -11.27 -7.20 -7.65
C ARG A 89 -10.46 -8.44 -7.87
N PRO A 90 -11.00 -9.61 -7.55
CA PRO A 90 -10.33 -10.85 -7.91
C PRO A 90 -10.01 -10.85 -9.41
N GLY A 91 -8.79 -11.23 -9.74
CA GLY A 91 -8.31 -11.22 -11.12
C GLY A 91 -7.50 -10.00 -11.47
N ASP A 92 -7.55 -8.96 -10.65
CA ASP A 92 -6.76 -7.74 -10.90
C ASP A 92 -5.30 -8.00 -10.55
N THR A 93 -4.44 -7.26 -11.26
CA THR A 93 -3.02 -7.20 -10.94
C THR A 93 -2.74 -5.77 -10.50
N LEU A 94 -2.31 -5.63 -9.26
CA LEU A 94 -2.02 -4.31 -8.71
C LEU A 94 -0.54 -4.03 -8.78
N THR A 95 -0.19 -2.83 -9.21
CA THR A 95 1.20 -2.36 -9.20
C THR A 95 1.28 -1.15 -8.29
N ILE A 96 2.13 -1.25 -7.27
CA ILE A 96 2.32 -0.19 -6.31
C ILE A 96 3.66 0.48 -6.60
N ASN A 97 3.62 1.76 -6.89
CA ASN A 97 4.81 2.56 -7.16
C ASN A 97 4.90 3.69 -6.17
N GLY A 98 6.11 4.08 -5.85
CA GLY A 98 6.32 5.20 -4.96
C GLY A 98 7.65 5.87 -5.23
N LYS A 99 7.80 7.06 -4.69
CA LYS A 99 9.07 7.78 -4.81
C LYS A 99 9.25 8.70 -3.62
N ILE A 100 10.51 9.02 -3.35
CA ILE A 100 10.86 9.97 -2.31
C ILE A 100 10.75 11.37 -2.90
N ASP A 101 9.79 12.15 -2.40
CA ASP A 101 9.56 13.49 -2.93
C ASP A 101 10.54 14.48 -2.33
N CYS A 102 10.76 14.41 -1.03
CA CYS A 102 11.74 15.28 -0.39
C CYS A 102 12.26 14.67 0.89
N VAL A 103 13.43 15.12 1.30
CA VAL A 103 14.05 14.70 2.54
C VAL A 103 14.33 15.95 3.36
N GLU A 104 13.81 15.96 4.58
CA GLU A 104 14.01 17.10 5.50
C GLU A 104 14.84 16.63 6.67
N GLN A 105 15.68 17.52 7.17
CA GLN A 105 16.50 17.20 8.31
C GLN A 105 16.24 18.20 9.42
N LYS A 106 15.94 17.69 10.62
CA LYS A 106 15.75 18.53 11.80
C LYS A 106 16.59 17.92 12.91
N ASP A 107 17.56 18.70 13.39
CA ASP A 107 18.48 18.23 14.40
C ASP A 107 19.19 17.00 13.86
N ASP A 108 19.17 15.87 14.58
CA ASP A 108 19.85 14.66 14.13
C ASP A 108 18.91 13.67 13.45
N VAL A 109 17.72 14.15 13.12
CA VAL A 109 16.70 13.26 12.57
C VAL A 109 16.30 13.72 11.18
N SER A 110 16.18 12.78 10.29
CA SER A 110 15.72 13.04 8.92
C SER A 110 14.34 12.47 8.70
N TYR A 111 13.61 13.11 7.80
CA TYR A 111 12.26 12.65 7.41
C TYR A 111 12.22 12.52 5.90
N ALA A 112 11.79 11.37 5.43
CA ALA A 112 11.57 11.16 4.00
C ALA A 112 10.07 11.25 3.74
N ASN A 113 9.69 12.17 2.87
CA ASN A 113 8.30 12.33 2.45
C ASN A 113 8.16 11.67 1.10
N CYS A 114 7.26 10.70 1.00
CA CYS A 114 7.08 9.92 -0.21
C CYS A 114 5.65 10.02 -0.69
N SER A 115 5.46 9.79 -1.98
CA SER A 115 4.13 9.65 -2.55
C SER A 115 4.04 8.27 -3.17
N PHE A 116 2.82 7.73 -3.24
CA PHE A 116 2.62 6.42 -3.82
C PHE A 116 1.32 6.34 -4.59
N GLU A 117 1.26 5.39 -5.50
CA GLU A 117 0.05 5.04 -6.23
C GLU A 117 -0.04 3.54 -6.32
N CYS A 118 -1.27 3.04 -6.28
CA CYS A 118 -1.57 1.65 -6.52
C CYS A 118 -2.57 1.62 -7.67
N ARG A 119 -2.20 1.01 -8.79
CA ARG A 119 -3.07 0.94 -9.97
C ARG A 119 -3.29 -0.49 -10.38
N ASN A 120 -4.44 -0.76 -11.00
CA ASN A 120 -4.70 -2.10 -11.53
C ASN A 120 -4.17 -2.19 -12.96
N GLN A 121 -4.39 -3.33 -13.63
CA GLN A 121 -3.87 -3.58 -14.97
C GLN A 121 -4.48 -2.68 -16.04
N LYS A 122 -5.59 -2.03 -15.73
CA LYS A 122 -6.23 -1.09 -16.63
C LYS A 122 -5.75 0.33 -16.42
N GLY A 123 -4.84 0.52 -15.46
CA GLY A 123 -4.34 1.85 -15.12
C GLY A 123 -5.27 2.63 -14.21
N GLU A 124 -6.32 1.99 -13.67
CA GLU A 124 -7.23 2.66 -12.76
C GLU A 124 -6.57 2.83 -11.40
N MET A 125 -6.79 3.99 -10.79
CA MET A 125 -6.21 4.28 -9.48
C MET A 125 -7.01 3.58 -8.40
N ILE A 126 -6.36 2.69 -7.67
CA ILE A 126 -7.00 1.97 -6.58
C ILE A 126 -6.80 2.71 -5.26
N VAL A 127 -5.55 3.04 -4.96
CA VAL A 127 -5.20 3.80 -3.75
C VAL A 127 -4.10 4.77 -4.12
N THR A 128 -4.16 5.97 -3.56
CA THR A 128 -3.07 6.93 -3.71
C THR A 128 -2.84 7.61 -2.37
N GLY A 129 -1.64 8.12 -2.15
CA GLY A 129 -1.37 8.79 -0.90
C GLY A 129 0.07 9.18 -0.68
N GLU A 130 0.36 9.43 0.58
CA GLU A 130 1.66 9.92 1.02
C GLU A 130 2.10 9.17 2.26
N THR A 131 3.41 9.07 2.43
CA THR A 131 3.98 8.48 3.64
C THR A 131 5.09 9.38 4.14
N ILE A 132 5.36 9.29 5.44
CA ILE A 132 6.47 9.99 6.06
C ILE A 132 7.23 8.98 6.90
N VAL A 133 8.53 8.91 6.71
CA VAL A 133 9.39 8.00 7.46
C VAL A 133 10.44 8.82 8.18
N LYS A 134 10.53 8.60 9.49
CA LYS A 134 11.55 9.24 10.31
C LYS A 134 12.73 8.27 10.41
N PHE A 135 13.93 8.77 10.17
CA PHE A 135 15.11 7.93 10.25
C PHE A 135 16.30 8.75 10.73
N SER A 136 17.29 8.05 11.27
CA SER A 136 18.50 8.71 11.76
C SER A 136 19.47 8.87 10.61
N SER A 137 19.99 10.07 10.43
CA SER A 137 20.89 10.37 9.34
C SER A 137 22.29 9.83 9.59
N ASP A 138 22.63 9.58 10.84
CA ASP A 138 23.97 9.07 11.16
C ASP A 138 23.99 7.59 11.43
N LYS A 139 22.97 6.85 10.90
CA LYS A 139 22.90 5.49 11.10
C LYS A 139 23.97 4.74 10.38
N LYS A 140 24.44 3.73 10.96
CA LYS A 140 25.49 2.93 10.37
C LYS A 140 25.03 1.56 9.99
#